data_e8cfa3751c929881c433eea2d9783454
#
_entry.id   e8cfa3751c929881c433eea2d9783454
#
_cell.length_a   1.000
_cell.length_b   1.000
_cell.length_c   1.000
_cell.angle_alpha   90.00
_cell.angle_beta   90.00
_cell.angle_gamma   90.00
#
_symmetry.space_group_name_H-M   'P 1'
#
loop_
_entity.id
_entity.type
_entity.pdbx_description
1 polymer ?
#
loop_
_entity_poly.entity_id
_entity_poly.type
_entity_poly.pdbx_seq_one_letter_code
_entity_poly.pdbx_strand_id
1 'polypeptide(L)'
;PSIAAGLALVILYVVSDFGAVSLLRYHTLTYAVFQQMTGRSDTTAASILSLLLVVLALVFLVTERWFRHRSRFYQTTGRYRVPERQRYGWLGACLVTGYLSLIVGAAFALPAYLLLNWSFSPEAQATIDSRFYGFLWNSGFLAACAATGGVLIGLPLAYLASRRPTWLNLGCLQAAYAGYVLPGPVAALAVLVLCLNLTPFLYGSVLVLIVAYVIHFLPAGLQSLEPALQQITPNLEEVARTLGLGVRQTWQRVTLPLVRNGFVVAWVLMF
;
A
#
# COMPACT_ATOMS: atom_id res chain seq x y z
N PRO A 1 -4.35 -16.76 -15.37
CA PRO A 1 -3.71 -16.58 -14.06
C PRO A 1 -3.63 -15.10 -13.64
N SER A 2 -3.18 -14.19 -14.53
CA SER A 2 -3.05 -12.75 -14.23
C SER A 2 -4.38 -12.06 -13.95
N ILE A 3 -5.45 -12.42 -14.69
CA ILE A 3 -6.81 -11.89 -14.47
C ILE A 3 -7.33 -12.31 -13.08
N ALA A 4 -7.15 -13.57 -12.71
CA ALA A 4 -7.60 -14.07 -11.40
C ALA A 4 -6.84 -13.40 -10.24
N ALA A 5 -5.52 -13.18 -10.39
CA ALA A 5 -4.73 -12.45 -9.41
C ALA A 5 -5.16 -10.98 -9.29
N GLY A 6 -5.42 -10.31 -10.42
CA GLY A 6 -5.95 -8.95 -10.42
C GLY A 6 -7.33 -8.86 -9.77
N LEU A 7 -8.22 -9.81 -10.07
CA LEU A 7 -9.56 -9.85 -9.50
C LEU A 7 -9.52 -10.10 -7.98
N ALA A 8 -8.63 -10.96 -7.50
CA ALA A 8 -8.44 -11.19 -6.08
C ALA A 8 -7.96 -9.94 -5.32
N LEU A 9 -7.04 -9.17 -5.93
CA LEU A 9 -6.59 -7.89 -5.37
C LEU A 9 -7.73 -6.86 -5.32
N VAL A 10 -8.55 -6.78 -6.38
CA VAL A 10 -9.71 -5.88 -6.40
C VAL A 10 -10.71 -6.25 -5.31
N ILE A 11 -11.03 -7.55 -5.17
CA ILE A 11 -11.94 -8.03 -4.11
C ILE A 11 -11.40 -7.66 -2.73
N LEU A 12 -10.11 -7.90 -2.48
CA LEU A 12 -9.49 -7.57 -1.20
C LEU A 12 -9.58 -6.06 -0.92
N TYR A 13 -9.30 -5.23 -1.93
CA TYR A 13 -9.39 -3.77 -1.81
C TYR A 13 -10.83 -3.33 -1.51
N VAL A 14 -11.83 -3.85 -2.23
CA VAL A 14 -13.26 -3.52 -2.02
C VAL A 14 -13.73 -3.96 -0.64
N VAL A 15 -13.33 -5.14 -0.16
CA VAL A 15 -13.69 -5.61 1.19
C VAL A 15 -13.07 -4.75 2.29
N SER A 16 -11.88 -4.19 2.04
CA SER A 16 -11.19 -3.31 2.99
C SER A 16 -11.60 -1.84 2.88
N ASP A 17 -12.34 -1.45 1.83
CA ASP A 17 -12.72 -0.06 1.64
C ASP A 17 -13.69 0.42 2.71
N PHE A 18 -13.37 1.59 3.26
CA PHE A 18 -14.20 2.29 4.23
C PHE A 18 -14.70 3.63 3.69
N GLY A 19 -13.89 4.30 2.88
CA GLY A 19 -14.15 5.66 2.44
C GLY A 19 -15.44 5.80 1.64
N ALA A 20 -15.56 5.06 0.53
CA ALA A 20 -16.74 5.10 -0.33
C ALA A 20 -17.99 4.60 0.40
N VAL A 21 -17.88 3.49 1.15
CA VAL A 21 -19.05 2.92 1.85
C VAL A 21 -19.57 3.81 2.97
N SER A 22 -18.68 4.55 3.65
CA SER A 22 -19.08 5.49 4.70
C SER A 22 -19.79 6.72 4.13
N LEU A 23 -19.29 7.26 3.02
CA LEU A 23 -19.92 8.39 2.32
C LEU A 23 -21.29 8.03 1.74
N LEU A 24 -21.40 6.84 1.16
CA LEU A 24 -22.66 6.33 0.59
C LEU A 24 -23.59 5.73 1.65
N ARG A 25 -23.20 5.70 2.92
CA ARG A 25 -23.94 5.10 4.04
C ARG A 25 -24.37 3.66 3.77
N TYR A 26 -23.55 2.92 3.05
CA TYR A 26 -23.82 1.51 2.74
C TYR A 26 -23.32 0.62 3.87
N HIS A 27 -24.18 -0.30 4.35
CA HIS A 27 -23.88 -1.15 5.51
C HIS A 27 -22.94 -2.30 5.11
N THR A 28 -21.63 -2.09 5.29
CA THR A 28 -20.59 -3.13 5.17
C THR A 28 -20.01 -3.46 6.54
N LEU A 29 -19.21 -4.54 6.61
CA LEU A 29 -18.50 -4.91 7.85
C LEU A 29 -17.55 -3.80 8.32
N THR A 30 -16.84 -3.13 7.39
CA THR A 30 -15.97 -1.99 7.71
C THR A 30 -16.73 -0.81 8.29
N TYR A 31 -17.89 -0.50 7.71
CA TYR A 31 -18.78 0.54 8.24
C TYR A 31 -19.38 0.15 9.61
N ALA A 32 -19.76 -1.13 9.81
CA ALA A 32 -20.26 -1.60 11.09
C ALA A 32 -19.22 -1.49 12.21
N VAL A 33 -17.94 -1.83 11.94
CA VAL A 33 -16.83 -1.63 12.90
C VAL A 33 -16.74 -0.17 13.31
N PHE A 34 -16.72 0.75 12.34
CA PHE A 34 -16.65 2.18 12.61
C PHE A 34 -17.86 2.68 13.41
N GLN A 35 -19.07 2.24 13.07
CA GLN A 35 -20.30 2.63 13.77
C GLN A 35 -20.32 2.15 15.23
N GLN A 36 -19.79 0.94 15.53
CA GLN A 36 -19.68 0.47 16.91
C GLN A 36 -18.66 1.30 17.71
N MET A 37 -17.54 1.68 17.06
CA MET A 37 -16.52 2.52 17.71
C MET A 37 -17.04 3.91 18.03
N THR A 38 -17.63 4.59 17.04
CA THR A 38 -17.94 6.03 17.14
C THR A 38 -19.37 6.30 17.60
N GLY A 39 -20.32 5.48 17.17
CA GLY A 39 -21.75 5.69 17.46
C GLY A 39 -22.22 5.08 18.76
N ARG A 40 -21.69 3.90 19.12
CA ARG A 40 -22.13 3.17 20.33
C ARG A 40 -21.08 3.08 21.42
N SER A 41 -19.84 3.49 21.12
CA SER A 41 -18.67 3.40 22.01
C SER A 41 -18.45 1.99 22.57
N ASP A 42 -18.92 0.96 21.84
CA ASP A 42 -18.77 -0.44 22.19
C ASP A 42 -17.52 -1.02 21.54
N THR A 43 -16.41 -0.92 22.25
CA THR A 43 -15.11 -1.43 21.79
C THR A 43 -15.08 -2.95 21.68
N THR A 44 -15.91 -3.67 22.48
CA THR A 44 -15.97 -5.13 22.46
C THR A 44 -16.65 -5.62 21.18
N ALA A 45 -17.81 -5.07 20.84
CA ALA A 45 -18.50 -5.40 19.59
C ALA A 45 -17.67 -5.01 18.37
N ALA A 46 -17.03 -3.83 18.40
CA ALA A 46 -16.12 -3.39 17.34
C ALA A 46 -14.94 -4.37 17.16
N SER A 47 -14.37 -4.88 18.25
CA SER A 47 -13.25 -5.84 18.20
C SER A 47 -13.67 -7.18 17.62
N ILE A 48 -14.85 -7.70 17.97
CA ILE A 48 -15.39 -8.95 17.41
C ILE A 48 -15.62 -8.83 15.91
N LEU A 49 -16.26 -7.74 15.47
CA LEU A 49 -16.50 -7.48 14.03
C LEU A 49 -15.17 -7.28 13.28
N SER A 50 -14.19 -6.63 13.91
CA SER A 50 -12.85 -6.46 13.35
C SER A 50 -12.15 -7.81 13.17
N LEU A 51 -12.25 -8.70 14.14
CA LEU A 51 -11.67 -10.05 14.05
C LEU A 51 -12.32 -10.85 12.90
N LEU A 52 -13.65 -10.79 12.77
CA LEU A 52 -14.37 -11.43 11.67
C LEU A 52 -13.88 -10.91 10.32
N LEU A 53 -13.69 -9.58 10.19
CA LEU A 53 -13.22 -8.95 8.98
C LEU A 53 -11.76 -9.35 8.64
N VAL A 54 -10.89 -9.44 9.64
CA VAL A 54 -9.51 -9.93 9.51
C VAL A 54 -9.50 -11.38 9.03
N VAL A 55 -10.31 -12.26 9.63
CA VAL A 55 -10.42 -13.66 9.20
C VAL A 55 -10.89 -13.76 7.76
N LEU A 56 -11.91 -12.99 7.37
CA LEU A 56 -12.39 -12.93 5.99
C LEU A 56 -11.28 -12.49 5.02
N ALA A 57 -10.57 -11.43 5.34
CA ALA A 57 -9.48 -10.91 4.54
C ALA A 57 -8.30 -11.90 4.44
N LEU A 58 -7.95 -12.60 5.53
CA LEU A 58 -6.95 -13.66 5.52
C LEU A 58 -7.35 -14.86 4.64
N VAL A 59 -8.61 -15.26 4.66
CA VAL A 59 -9.13 -16.32 3.77
C VAL A 59 -8.93 -15.92 2.31
N PHE A 60 -9.28 -14.69 1.94
CA PHE A 60 -9.05 -14.20 0.58
C PHE A 60 -7.57 -14.16 0.22
N LEU A 61 -6.70 -13.69 1.12
CA LEU A 61 -5.26 -13.62 0.88
C LEU A 61 -4.61 -15.01 0.73
N VAL A 62 -5.01 -15.97 1.57
CA VAL A 62 -4.53 -17.35 1.46
C VAL A 62 -5.00 -17.99 0.15
N THR A 63 -6.25 -17.76 -0.22
CA THR A 63 -6.83 -18.24 -1.48
C THR A 63 -6.09 -17.65 -2.67
N GLU A 64 -5.83 -16.34 -2.68
CA GLU A 64 -5.05 -15.65 -3.72
C GLU A 64 -3.64 -16.23 -3.84
N ARG A 65 -2.93 -16.41 -2.72
CA ARG A 65 -1.59 -17.01 -2.69
C ARG A 65 -1.60 -18.46 -3.21
N TRP A 66 -2.60 -19.23 -2.86
CA TRP A 66 -2.72 -20.61 -3.33
C TRP A 66 -2.90 -20.68 -4.85
N PHE A 67 -3.74 -19.81 -5.42
CA PHE A 67 -3.89 -19.69 -6.87
C PHE A 67 -2.61 -19.19 -7.55
N ARG A 68 -1.91 -18.23 -6.94
CA ARG A 68 -0.66 -17.66 -7.47
C ARG A 68 0.48 -18.68 -7.44
N HIS A 69 0.57 -19.48 -6.39
CA HIS A 69 1.64 -20.49 -6.23
C HIS A 69 1.56 -21.60 -7.28
N ARG A 70 0.38 -21.87 -7.81
CA ARG A 70 0.18 -22.82 -8.93
C ARG A 70 0.70 -22.30 -10.27
N SER A 71 0.96 -21.01 -10.39
CA SER A 71 1.43 -20.34 -11.62
C SER A 71 2.90 -19.94 -11.45
N ARG A 72 3.80 -20.93 -11.36
CA ARG A 72 5.25 -20.67 -11.31
C ARG A 72 5.72 -20.19 -12.69
N PHE A 73 5.96 -18.89 -12.82
CA PHE A 73 6.66 -18.33 -13.98
C PHE A 73 8.18 -18.45 -13.76
N TYR A 74 8.76 -19.57 -14.14
CA TYR A 74 10.20 -19.64 -14.31
C TYR A 74 10.55 -19.09 -15.69
N GLN A 75 11.17 -17.94 -15.75
CA GLN A 75 11.96 -17.56 -16.92
C GLN A 75 13.27 -18.36 -16.86
N THR A 76 13.25 -19.57 -17.39
CA THR A 76 14.40 -20.47 -17.41
C THR A 76 15.39 -20.18 -18.54
N THR A 77 15.11 -19.24 -19.41
CA THR A 77 15.98 -18.89 -20.54
C THR A 77 16.17 -17.39 -20.62
N GLY A 78 17.41 -16.94 -20.55
CA GLY A 78 17.82 -15.54 -20.69
C GLY A 78 17.51 -14.88 -22.05
N ARG A 79 16.60 -15.43 -22.85
CA ARG A 79 16.07 -14.84 -24.06
C ARG A 79 14.75 -14.15 -23.75
N TYR A 80 14.79 -12.84 -23.55
CA TYR A 80 13.61 -12.00 -23.55
C TYR A 80 12.92 -12.10 -24.91
N ARG A 81 11.79 -12.82 -24.95
CA ARG A 81 10.94 -12.84 -26.14
C ARG A 81 10.06 -11.60 -26.09
N VAL A 82 10.39 -10.63 -26.94
CA VAL A 82 9.55 -9.43 -27.10
C VAL A 82 8.13 -9.91 -27.47
N PRO A 83 7.09 -9.56 -26.72
CA PRO A 83 5.72 -9.93 -27.09
C PRO A 83 5.42 -9.38 -28.49
N GLU A 84 4.85 -10.22 -29.35
CA GLU A 84 4.42 -9.80 -30.66
C GLU A 84 3.38 -8.71 -30.52
N ARG A 85 3.65 -7.54 -31.10
CA ARG A 85 2.70 -6.44 -31.12
C ARG A 85 1.51 -6.82 -31.99
N GLN A 86 0.37 -7.08 -31.39
CA GLN A 86 -0.87 -7.29 -32.12
C GLN A 86 -1.26 -5.99 -32.83
N ARG A 87 -1.27 -6.02 -34.16
CA ARG A 87 -1.74 -4.91 -34.99
C ARG A 87 -3.24 -5.06 -35.17
N TYR A 88 -4.00 -4.27 -34.45
CA TYR A 88 -5.44 -4.18 -34.69
C TYR A 88 -5.68 -3.38 -36.00
N GLY A 89 -6.60 -3.83 -36.83
CA GLY A 89 -7.12 -2.99 -37.90
C GLY A 89 -7.76 -1.72 -37.33
N TRP A 90 -7.98 -0.70 -38.16
CA TRP A 90 -8.46 0.59 -37.69
C TRP A 90 -9.75 0.51 -36.85
N LEU A 91 -10.70 -0.35 -37.22
CA LEU A 91 -11.94 -0.60 -36.44
C LEU A 91 -11.63 -1.19 -35.05
N GLY A 92 -10.73 -2.17 -34.98
CA GLY A 92 -10.32 -2.76 -33.71
C GLY A 92 -9.59 -1.74 -32.82
N ALA A 93 -8.73 -0.91 -33.41
CA ALA A 93 -8.07 0.17 -32.68
C ALA A 93 -9.08 1.19 -32.13
N CYS A 94 -10.06 1.62 -32.95
CA CYS A 94 -11.11 2.53 -32.50
C CYS A 94 -11.96 1.94 -31.37
N LEU A 95 -12.34 0.67 -31.45
CA LEU A 95 -13.11 0.00 -30.40
C LEU A 95 -12.34 -0.10 -29.09
N VAL A 96 -11.08 -0.53 -29.14
CA VAL A 96 -10.22 -0.64 -27.94
C VAL A 96 -9.97 0.73 -27.33
N THR A 97 -9.62 1.72 -28.16
CA THR A 97 -9.38 3.09 -27.68
C THR A 97 -10.66 3.72 -27.14
N GLY A 98 -11.79 3.52 -27.80
CA GLY A 98 -13.10 4.01 -27.33
C GLY A 98 -13.50 3.40 -25.99
N TYR A 99 -13.31 2.08 -25.82
CA TYR A 99 -13.57 1.39 -24.56
C TYR A 99 -12.66 1.89 -23.42
N LEU A 100 -11.34 2.03 -23.68
CA LEU A 100 -10.41 2.56 -22.70
C LEU A 100 -10.70 4.02 -22.34
N SER A 101 -11.05 4.85 -23.34
CA SER A 101 -11.41 6.25 -23.13
C SER A 101 -12.70 6.38 -22.30
N LEU A 102 -13.67 5.49 -22.51
CA LEU A 102 -14.90 5.46 -21.72
C LEU A 102 -14.61 5.10 -20.25
N ILE A 103 -13.76 4.10 -20.01
CA ILE A 103 -13.36 3.73 -18.65
C ILE A 103 -12.64 4.89 -17.97
N VAL A 104 -11.62 5.46 -18.62
CA VAL A 104 -10.86 6.60 -18.07
C VAL A 104 -11.77 7.81 -17.88
N GLY A 105 -12.65 8.08 -18.82
CA GLY A 105 -13.63 9.16 -18.73
C GLY A 105 -14.57 9.01 -17.54
N ALA A 106 -15.16 7.83 -17.38
CA ALA A 106 -16.09 7.57 -16.28
C ALA A 106 -15.40 7.48 -14.92
N ALA A 107 -14.21 6.85 -14.84
CA ALA A 107 -13.52 6.61 -13.58
C ALA A 107 -12.69 7.81 -13.10
N PHE A 108 -12.21 8.65 -13.99
CA PHE A 108 -11.33 9.76 -13.65
C PHE A 108 -11.85 11.13 -14.12
N ALA A 109 -12.17 11.27 -15.41
CA ALA A 109 -12.52 12.59 -15.95
C ALA A 109 -13.85 13.12 -15.40
N LEU A 110 -14.86 12.26 -15.24
CA LEU A 110 -16.15 12.66 -14.68
C LEU A 110 -16.04 13.10 -13.20
N PRO A 111 -15.45 12.31 -12.28
CA PRO A 111 -15.24 12.75 -10.90
C PRO A 111 -14.37 14.01 -10.80
N ALA A 112 -13.29 14.08 -11.57
CA ALA A 112 -12.43 15.25 -11.60
C ALA A 112 -13.17 16.52 -12.05
N TYR A 113 -13.98 16.42 -13.10
CA TYR A 113 -14.83 17.52 -13.57
C TYR A 113 -15.82 17.98 -12.50
N LEU A 114 -16.51 17.04 -11.84
CA LEU A 114 -17.48 17.37 -10.78
C LEU A 114 -16.78 18.05 -9.59
N LEU A 115 -15.63 17.51 -9.14
CA LEU A 115 -14.86 18.09 -8.05
C LEU A 115 -14.34 19.50 -8.39
N LEU A 116 -13.82 19.68 -9.61
CA LEU A 116 -13.41 20.99 -10.10
C LEU A 116 -14.59 21.97 -10.12
N ASN A 117 -15.71 21.55 -10.67
CA ASN A 117 -16.91 22.43 -10.72
C ASN A 117 -17.39 22.82 -9.31
N TRP A 118 -17.40 21.88 -8.37
CA TRP A 118 -17.76 22.20 -6.98
C TRP A 118 -16.72 23.08 -6.28
N SER A 119 -15.44 22.92 -6.59
CA SER A 119 -14.38 23.74 -5.97
C SER A 119 -14.46 25.22 -6.36
N PHE A 120 -15.07 25.53 -7.50
CA PHE A 120 -15.33 26.90 -7.94
C PHE A 120 -16.68 27.46 -7.47
N SER A 121 -17.46 26.68 -6.70
CA SER A 121 -18.71 27.19 -6.14
C SER A 121 -18.43 28.26 -5.06
N PRO A 122 -19.29 29.27 -4.91
CA PRO A 122 -19.12 30.32 -3.87
C PRO A 122 -19.04 29.74 -2.45
N GLU A 123 -19.77 28.65 -2.20
CA GLU A 123 -19.81 27.95 -0.91
C GLU A 123 -18.48 27.26 -0.60
N ALA A 124 -17.84 26.64 -1.60
CA ALA A 124 -16.53 26.02 -1.44
C ALA A 124 -15.44 27.08 -1.18
N GLN A 125 -15.50 28.20 -1.90
CA GLN A 125 -14.53 29.28 -1.72
C GLN A 125 -14.65 29.95 -0.32
N ALA A 126 -15.86 30.05 0.21
CA ALA A 126 -16.08 30.55 1.57
C ALA A 126 -15.51 29.61 2.65
N THR A 127 -15.28 28.34 2.34
CA THR A 127 -14.72 27.33 3.25
C THR A 127 -13.18 27.37 3.28
N ILE A 128 -12.54 28.01 2.28
CA ILE A 128 -11.08 28.16 2.22
C ILE A 128 -10.67 29.32 3.14
N ASP A 129 -10.62 29.03 4.42
CA ASP A 129 -10.13 29.92 5.48
C ASP A 129 -8.64 29.64 5.79
N SER A 130 -8.02 30.46 6.59
CA SER A 130 -6.63 30.27 7.08
C SER A 130 -6.40 28.92 7.72
N ARG A 131 -7.42 28.33 8.34
CA ARG A 131 -7.41 26.97 8.91
C ARG A 131 -7.20 25.87 7.85
N PHE A 132 -7.70 26.07 6.62
CA PHE A 132 -7.53 25.13 5.53
C PHE A 132 -6.05 24.88 5.21
N TYR A 133 -5.27 25.93 5.14
CA TYR A 133 -3.82 25.81 4.91
C TYR A 133 -3.11 25.08 6.06
N GLY A 134 -3.58 25.27 7.29
CA GLY A 134 -3.10 24.50 8.44
C GLY A 134 -3.40 23.00 8.31
N PHE A 135 -4.61 22.63 7.89
CA PHE A 135 -4.98 21.23 7.67
C PHE A 135 -4.18 20.60 6.53
N LEU A 136 -3.99 21.33 5.42
CA LEU A 136 -3.17 20.88 4.30
C LEU A 136 -1.72 20.62 4.72
N TRP A 137 -1.14 21.56 5.49
CA TRP A 137 0.22 21.41 6.02
C TRP A 137 0.35 20.20 6.95
N ASN A 138 -0.58 20.04 7.90
CA ASN A 138 -0.58 18.93 8.83
C ASN A 138 -0.71 17.57 8.12
N SER A 139 -1.60 17.49 7.12
CA SER A 139 -1.77 16.27 6.32
C SER A 139 -0.50 15.93 5.54
N GLY A 140 0.10 16.91 4.85
CA GLY A 140 1.35 16.72 4.12
C GLY A 140 2.51 16.34 5.03
N PHE A 141 2.63 16.99 6.18
CA PHE A 141 3.65 16.68 7.19
C PHE A 141 3.50 15.25 7.73
N LEU A 142 2.29 14.84 8.11
CA LEU A 142 2.01 13.49 8.60
C LEU A 142 2.31 12.44 7.53
N ALA A 143 1.88 12.66 6.29
CA ALA A 143 2.14 11.76 5.17
C ALA A 143 3.66 11.64 4.90
N ALA A 144 4.39 12.76 4.88
CA ALA A 144 5.85 12.75 4.70
C ALA A 144 6.57 12.01 5.83
N CYS A 145 6.17 12.23 7.09
CA CYS A 145 6.73 11.53 8.23
C CYS A 145 6.45 10.01 8.16
N ALA A 146 5.22 9.62 7.83
CA ALA A 146 4.82 8.23 7.70
C ALA A 146 5.56 7.54 6.53
N ALA A 147 5.64 8.19 5.37
CA ALA A 147 6.38 7.69 4.21
C ALA A 147 7.86 7.50 4.52
N THR A 148 8.48 8.48 5.18
CA THR A 148 9.89 8.41 5.57
C THR A 148 10.12 7.29 6.59
N GLY A 149 9.29 7.20 7.64
CA GLY A 149 9.35 6.13 8.63
C GLY A 149 9.14 4.75 8.01
N GLY A 150 8.17 4.62 7.11
CA GLY A 150 7.87 3.39 6.39
C GLY A 150 9.03 2.92 5.50
N VAL A 151 9.67 3.85 4.77
CA VAL A 151 10.85 3.51 3.95
C VAL A 151 12.05 3.14 4.83
N LEU A 152 12.28 3.85 5.93
CA LEU A 152 13.37 3.54 6.86
C LEU A 152 13.24 2.15 7.48
N ILE A 153 12.01 1.68 7.72
CA ILE A 153 11.73 0.33 8.24
C ILE A 153 11.67 -0.69 7.10
N GLY A 154 11.02 -0.36 6.00
CA GLY A 154 10.82 -1.26 4.85
C GLY A 154 12.10 -1.61 4.13
N LEU A 155 13.02 -0.67 3.98
CA LEU A 155 14.27 -0.86 3.26
C LEU A 155 15.17 -1.94 3.90
N PRO A 156 15.53 -1.88 5.21
CA PRO A 156 16.28 -2.94 5.84
C PRO A 156 15.53 -4.28 5.86
N LEU A 157 14.20 -4.25 6.02
CA LEU A 157 13.40 -5.47 6.02
C LEU A 157 13.44 -6.17 4.66
N ALA A 158 13.20 -5.45 3.57
CA ALA A 158 13.27 -5.96 2.21
C ALA A 158 14.70 -6.43 1.85
N TYR A 159 15.73 -5.67 2.28
CA TYR A 159 17.13 -6.04 2.06
C TYR A 159 17.51 -7.35 2.77
N LEU A 160 17.18 -7.48 4.05
CA LEU A 160 17.48 -8.69 4.83
C LEU A 160 16.73 -9.90 4.27
N ALA A 161 15.48 -9.75 3.91
CA ALA A 161 14.69 -10.83 3.30
C ALA A 161 15.24 -11.26 1.92
N SER A 162 15.75 -10.32 1.13
CA SER A 162 16.33 -10.58 -0.19
C SER A 162 17.74 -11.22 -0.10
N ARG A 163 18.59 -10.76 0.82
CA ARG A 163 20.01 -11.20 0.92
C ARG A 163 20.23 -12.37 1.87
N ARG A 164 19.41 -12.46 2.90
CA ARG A 164 19.48 -13.52 3.92
C ARG A 164 18.07 -14.07 4.20
N PRO A 165 17.54 -14.94 3.33
CA PRO A 165 16.19 -15.47 3.49
C PRO A 165 16.10 -16.50 4.62
N THR A 166 16.29 -16.03 5.86
CA THR A 166 16.03 -16.84 7.06
C THR A 166 14.53 -16.87 7.33
N TRP A 167 14.07 -17.88 8.07
CA TRP A 167 12.67 -17.98 8.46
C TRP A 167 12.16 -16.74 9.22
N LEU A 168 13.03 -16.11 10.03
CA LEU A 168 12.73 -14.88 10.76
C LEU A 168 12.55 -13.70 9.79
N ASN A 169 13.48 -13.48 8.86
CA ASN A 169 13.42 -12.36 7.93
C ASN A 169 12.21 -12.48 6.99
N LEU A 170 11.92 -13.69 6.52
CA LEU A 170 10.73 -13.97 5.72
C LEU A 170 9.44 -13.82 6.54
N GLY A 171 9.46 -14.27 7.80
CA GLY A 171 8.33 -14.10 8.71
C GLY A 171 8.03 -12.63 9.00
N CYS A 172 9.04 -11.81 9.29
CA CYS A 172 8.89 -10.36 9.48
C CYS A 172 8.35 -9.68 8.22
N LEU A 173 8.85 -10.07 7.04
CA LEU A 173 8.35 -9.56 5.76
C LEU A 173 6.87 -9.92 5.55
N GLN A 174 6.49 -11.17 5.84
CA GLN A 174 5.10 -11.61 5.74
C GLN A 174 4.20 -10.90 6.74
N ALA A 175 4.68 -10.68 7.95
CA ALA A 175 3.97 -9.90 8.97
C ALA A 175 3.77 -8.44 8.52
N ALA A 176 4.77 -7.83 7.89
CA ALA A 176 4.64 -6.50 7.32
C ALA A 176 3.55 -6.44 6.23
N TYR A 177 3.47 -7.46 5.38
CA TYR A 177 2.39 -7.56 4.37
C TYR A 177 1.00 -7.78 4.97
N ALA A 178 0.89 -8.25 6.20
CA ALA A 178 -0.41 -8.40 6.86
C ALA A 178 -1.13 -7.05 7.04
N GLY A 179 -0.39 -5.93 7.13
CA GLY A 179 -0.96 -4.59 7.16
C GLY A 179 -1.84 -4.25 5.95
N TYR A 180 -1.58 -4.88 4.79
CA TYR A 180 -2.39 -4.69 3.58
C TYR A 180 -3.78 -5.34 3.66
N VAL A 181 -3.91 -6.34 4.51
CA VAL A 181 -5.16 -7.10 4.72
C VAL A 181 -6.08 -6.37 5.69
N LEU A 182 -5.50 -5.52 6.56
CA LEU A 182 -6.24 -4.85 7.61
C LEU A 182 -6.95 -3.61 7.03
N PRO A 183 -8.29 -3.54 7.07
CA PRO A 183 -9.01 -2.32 6.76
C PRO A 183 -8.60 -1.19 7.69
N GLY A 184 -8.59 0.05 7.19
CA GLY A 184 -8.17 1.23 7.95
C GLY A 184 -8.78 1.35 9.35
N PRO A 185 -10.11 1.22 9.52
CA PRO A 185 -10.74 1.27 10.84
C PRO A 185 -10.26 0.18 11.81
N VAL A 186 -9.99 -1.03 11.30
CA VAL A 186 -9.47 -2.16 12.10
C VAL A 186 -8.04 -1.90 12.54
N ALA A 187 -7.20 -1.42 11.63
CA ALA A 187 -5.82 -1.05 11.95
C ALA A 187 -5.78 0.09 12.99
N ALA A 188 -6.65 1.10 12.83
CA ALA A 188 -6.76 2.21 13.77
C ALA A 188 -7.20 1.72 15.16
N LEU A 189 -8.21 0.84 15.24
CA LEU A 189 -8.66 0.25 16.49
C LEU A 189 -7.56 -0.57 17.16
N ALA A 190 -6.85 -1.41 16.41
CA ALA A 190 -5.76 -2.23 16.93
C ALA A 190 -4.64 -1.36 17.52
N VAL A 191 -4.22 -0.30 16.82
CA VAL A 191 -3.20 0.63 17.30
C VAL A 191 -3.71 1.41 18.54
N LEU A 192 -4.98 1.82 18.55
CA LEU A 192 -5.60 2.48 19.68
C LEU A 192 -5.58 1.59 20.92
N VAL A 193 -6.07 0.35 20.82
CA VAL A 193 -6.09 -0.61 21.92
C VAL A 193 -4.68 -0.92 22.40
N LEU A 194 -3.74 -1.11 21.49
CA LEU A 194 -2.32 -1.33 21.84
C LEU A 194 -1.76 -0.13 22.60
N CYS A 195 -2.01 1.08 22.11
CA CYS A 195 -1.53 2.31 22.75
C CYS A 195 -2.10 2.48 24.16
N LEU A 196 -3.40 2.28 24.34
CA LEU A 196 -4.05 2.43 25.65
C LEU A 196 -3.55 1.40 26.68
N ASN A 197 -3.20 0.17 26.25
CA ASN A 197 -2.73 -0.87 27.15
C ASN A 197 -1.23 -0.82 27.45
N LEU A 198 -0.40 -0.48 26.46
CA LEU A 198 1.07 -0.53 26.61
C LEU A 198 1.69 0.86 26.86
N THR A 199 1.15 1.90 26.24
CA THR A 199 1.74 3.24 26.25
C THR A 199 0.68 4.32 26.37
N PRO A 200 -0.15 4.35 27.44
CA PRO A 200 -1.28 5.28 27.57
C PRO A 200 -0.86 6.75 27.54
N PHE A 201 0.41 7.05 27.92
CA PHE A 201 0.97 8.40 27.87
C PHE A 201 1.19 8.94 26.45
N LEU A 202 1.22 8.06 25.44
CA LEU A 202 1.33 8.46 24.03
C LEU A 202 -0.04 8.68 23.36
N TYR A 203 -1.12 8.35 24.05
CA TYR A 203 -2.46 8.54 23.52
C TYR A 203 -2.71 9.99 23.12
N GLY A 204 -3.27 10.20 21.92
CA GLY A 204 -3.49 11.56 21.36
C GLY A 204 -2.24 12.21 20.76
N SER A 205 -1.08 11.54 20.78
CA SER A 205 0.13 12.07 20.16
C SER A 205 0.17 11.83 18.65
N VAL A 206 0.81 12.76 17.94
CA VAL A 206 1.10 12.63 16.51
C VAL A 206 1.93 11.37 16.19
N LEU A 207 2.76 10.94 17.12
CA LEU A 207 3.63 9.79 16.96
C LEU A 207 2.84 8.47 16.79
N VAL A 208 1.78 8.27 17.58
CA VAL A 208 0.90 7.11 17.47
C VAL A 208 0.22 7.07 16.11
N LEU A 209 -0.20 8.23 15.61
CA LEU A 209 -0.80 8.34 14.28
C LEU A 209 0.20 8.00 13.17
N ILE A 210 1.44 8.50 13.27
CA ILE A 210 2.51 8.15 12.31
C ILE A 210 2.79 6.65 12.34
N VAL A 211 2.88 6.03 13.50
CA VAL A 211 3.07 4.57 13.63
C VAL A 211 1.93 3.81 12.99
N ALA A 212 0.68 4.24 13.21
CA ALA A 212 -0.49 3.63 12.57
C ALA A 212 -0.41 3.69 11.04
N TYR A 213 -0.04 4.85 10.49
CA TYR A 213 0.15 5.03 9.05
C TYR A 213 1.31 4.19 8.51
N VAL A 214 2.44 4.13 9.22
CA VAL A 214 3.56 3.27 8.84
C VAL A 214 3.12 1.81 8.76
N ILE A 215 2.43 1.29 9.77
CA ILE A 215 1.94 -0.10 9.78
C ILE A 215 1.00 -0.36 8.60
N HIS A 216 0.10 0.58 8.32
CA HIS A 216 -0.91 0.42 7.28
C HIS A 216 -0.33 0.52 5.86
N PHE A 217 0.61 1.45 5.62
CA PHE A 217 1.15 1.72 4.30
C PHE A 217 2.49 1.04 4.00
N LEU A 218 3.15 0.44 4.99
CA LEU A 218 4.40 -0.31 4.81
C LEU A 218 4.35 -1.34 3.67
N PRO A 219 3.27 -2.12 3.50
CA PRO A 219 3.16 -3.07 2.40
C PRO A 219 3.24 -2.42 1.01
N ALA A 220 2.67 -1.23 0.84
CA ALA A 220 2.73 -0.50 -0.43
C ALA A 220 4.17 -0.13 -0.80
N GLY A 221 4.95 0.33 0.18
CA GLY A 221 6.38 0.60 0.00
C GLY A 221 7.19 -0.66 -0.31
N LEU A 222 6.91 -1.76 0.38
CA LEU A 222 7.59 -3.05 0.17
C LEU A 222 7.37 -3.59 -1.24
N GLN A 223 6.18 -3.42 -1.83
CA GLN A 223 5.88 -3.81 -3.21
C GLN A 223 6.81 -3.14 -4.24
N SER A 224 7.37 -1.98 -3.93
CA SER A 224 8.35 -1.29 -4.78
C SER A 224 9.81 -1.62 -4.39
N LEU A 225 10.09 -1.74 -3.10
CA LEU A 225 11.46 -1.98 -2.59
C LEU A 225 11.95 -3.40 -2.91
N GLU A 226 11.10 -4.43 -2.75
CA GLU A 226 11.50 -5.81 -3.01
C GLU A 226 11.94 -6.05 -4.46
N PRO A 227 11.15 -5.70 -5.49
CA PRO A 227 11.57 -5.89 -6.87
C PRO A 227 12.82 -5.10 -7.21
N ALA A 228 12.96 -3.87 -6.67
CA ALA A 228 14.15 -3.04 -6.88
C ALA A 228 15.41 -3.71 -6.31
N LEU A 229 15.32 -4.33 -5.14
CA LEU A 229 16.42 -5.08 -4.53
C LEU A 229 16.70 -6.41 -5.25
N GLN A 230 15.67 -7.09 -5.73
CA GLN A 230 15.80 -8.36 -6.47
C GLN A 230 16.46 -8.17 -7.85
N GLN A 231 16.34 -6.99 -8.46
CA GLN A 231 17.03 -6.65 -9.71
C GLN A 231 18.54 -6.53 -9.53
N ILE A 232 19.03 -6.28 -8.32
CA ILE A 232 20.45 -6.21 -8.01
C ILE A 232 20.94 -7.61 -7.65
N THR A 233 21.75 -8.19 -8.52
CA THR A 233 22.34 -9.49 -8.28
C THR A 233 23.30 -9.45 -7.09
N PRO A 234 23.30 -10.46 -6.19
CA PRO A 234 24.24 -10.54 -5.06
C PRO A 234 25.71 -10.44 -5.48
N ASN A 235 26.03 -10.93 -6.67
CA ASN A 235 27.38 -10.89 -7.25
C ASN A 235 27.94 -9.47 -7.34
N LEU A 236 27.14 -8.44 -7.57
CA LEU A 236 27.61 -7.05 -7.60
C LEU A 236 28.15 -6.60 -6.23
N GLU A 237 27.50 -7.02 -5.16
CA GLU A 237 27.95 -6.72 -3.81
C GLU A 237 29.22 -7.52 -3.45
N GLU A 238 29.32 -8.77 -3.92
CA GLU A 238 30.50 -9.62 -3.74
C GLU A 238 31.71 -9.06 -4.50
N VAL A 239 31.54 -8.66 -5.77
CA VAL A 239 32.59 -8.01 -6.56
C VAL A 239 33.06 -6.72 -5.90
N ALA A 240 32.15 -5.90 -5.37
CA ALA A 240 32.52 -4.69 -4.66
C ALA A 240 33.39 -4.99 -3.42
N ARG A 241 33.08 -6.09 -2.70
CA ARG A 241 33.87 -6.53 -1.54
C ARG A 241 35.23 -7.09 -1.94
N THR A 242 35.33 -7.84 -3.03
CA THR A 242 36.62 -8.32 -3.54
C THR A 242 37.53 -7.17 -4.00
N LEU A 243 36.95 -6.04 -4.40
CA LEU A 243 37.66 -4.79 -4.71
C LEU A 243 38.05 -3.98 -3.44
N GLY A 244 37.87 -4.56 -2.25
CA GLY A 244 38.28 -3.96 -0.98
C GLY A 244 37.27 -3.03 -0.32
N LEU A 245 36.04 -2.94 -0.83
CA LEU A 245 35.00 -2.13 -0.20
C LEU A 245 34.43 -2.85 1.04
N GLY A 246 34.40 -2.15 2.16
CA GLY A 246 33.72 -2.63 3.38
C GLY A 246 32.19 -2.69 3.19
N VAL A 247 31.49 -3.42 4.05
CA VAL A 247 30.02 -3.61 3.98
C VAL A 247 29.25 -2.28 3.87
N ARG A 248 29.61 -1.29 4.69
CA ARG A 248 29.00 0.05 4.68
C ARG A 248 29.26 0.79 3.37
N GLN A 249 30.50 0.67 2.83
CA GLN A 249 30.86 1.32 1.56
C GLN A 249 30.16 0.65 0.38
N THR A 250 30.05 -0.67 0.37
CA THR A 250 29.28 -1.41 -0.65
C THR A 250 27.82 -0.97 -0.64
N TRP A 251 27.22 -0.86 0.55
CA TRP A 251 25.84 -0.36 0.69
C TRP A 251 25.70 1.05 0.12
N GLN A 252 26.56 1.99 0.53
CA GLN A 252 26.44 3.40 0.16
C GLN A 252 26.80 3.68 -1.29
N ARG A 253 27.79 2.98 -1.85
CA ARG A 253 28.34 3.27 -3.19
C ARG A 253 27.77 2.39 -4.29
N VAL A 254 27.23 1.22 -3.96
CA VAL A 254 26.72 0.26 -4.94
C VAL A 254 25.19 0.05 -4.75
N THR A 255 24.79 -0.48 -3.62
CA THR A 255 23.40 -0.91 -3.42
C THR A 255 22.43 0.28 -3.40
N LEU A 256 22.69 1.28 -2.56
CA LEU A 256 21.79 2.44 -2.38
C LEU A 256 21.58 3.24 -3.68
N PRO A 257 22.62 3.58 -4.49
CA PRO A 257 22.40 4.27 -5.75
C PRO A 257 21.60 3.47 -6.77
N LEU A 258 21.74 2.15 -6.78
CA LEU A 258 21.00 1.27 -7.69
C LEU A 258 19.52 1.13 -7.28
N VAL A 259 19.23 1.14 -5.98
CA VAL A 259 17.85 1.03 -5.44
C VAL A 259 17.13 2.38 -5.37
N ARG A 260 17.82 3.50 -5.60
CA ARG A 260 17.26 4.84 -5.38
C ARG A 260 15.91 5.08 -6.05
N ASN A 261 15.71 4.57 -7.26
CA ASN A 261 14.44 4.72 -7.97
C ASN A 261 13.31 3.94 -7.27
N GLY A 262 13.59 2.71 -6.81
CA GLY A 262 12.66 1.93 -6.00
C GLY A 262 12.36 2.61 -4.65
N PHE A 263 13.36 3.24 -4.05
CA PHE A 263 13.20 4.04 -2.84
C PHE A 263 12.26 5.24 -3.04
N VAL A 264 12.47 6.03 -4.10
CA VAL A 264 11.62 7.20 -4.42
C VAL A 264 10.19 6.74 -4.70
N VAL A 265 10.01 5.68 -5.50
CA VAL A 265 8.69 5.14 -5.78
C VAL A 265 8.01 4.61 -4.50
N ALA A 266 8.74 3.92 -3.63
CA ALA A 266 8.22 3.46 -2.34
C ALA A 266 7.76 4.63 -1.47
N TRP A 267 8.56 5.70 -1.41
CA TRP A 267 8.23 6.88 -0.64
C TRP A 267 6.97 7.57 -1.17
N VAL A 268 6.86 7.75 -2.48
CA VAL A 268 5.69 8.35 -3.14
C VAL A 268 4.42 7.48 -2.95
N LEU A 269 4.56 6.15 -2.98
CA LEU A 269 3.42 5.24 -2.77
C LEU A 269 2.92 5.23 -1.32
N MET A 270 3.78 5.60 -0.37
CA MET A 270 3.42 5.68 1.05
C MET A 270 2.99 7.10 1.48
N PHE A 271 3.36 8.13 0.69
CA PHE A 271 2.94 9.51 0.86
C PHE A 271 1.51 9.73 0.42
#